data_d91a9fa19061dab469e9893c8594c7d2
#
_entry.id   d91a9fa19061dab469e9893c8594c7d2
#
_cell.length_a   1.000
_cell.length_b   1.000
_cell.length_c   1.000
_cell.angle_alpha   90.00
_cell.angle_beta   90.00
_cell.angle_gamma   90.00
#
_symmetry.space_group_name_H-M   'P 1'
#
loop_
_entity.id
_entity.type
_entity.pdbx_description
1 polymer ?
#
loop_
_entity_poly.entity_id
_entity_poly.type
_entity_poly.pdbx_seq_one_letter_code
_entity_poly.pdbx_strand_id
1 'polypeptide(L)'
;MVSTVKTSIRRKSSTPSPRLATPEKKPSRKRITGLNKPAEPLDLSRLKVWPLADRLSLSHIEDLLIDPRSAPASCSPELRQVVASCAAKVAAARKKGASVILMYGAHLIKNGAMNIVNSLLANGWVTHLATNGAGTIHDWELSFLGRTEESVRKNVATGTFGTWDETGRCIHLALLVGALKAEGYGRSLGRFITEQGTVIPRRADLKALLRSQPGHPLAPARAEMLQAIRKHKIPPGRLEVKHPWAASSILAAAFRANIPFTVHPGIGYDIISNHPIFNGAVIGRAADTDFRLFGGSVNNLDGGGVLSLGSAIMAPQVFEKSLSCVNNLRLQDGRPIVRNHSIFVVDVQDGGNWDWTKGEPPKTNPAYYLRFCKSFSRMGGEMQYVQCDNVKFLHNLLHQLEL
;
A
#
# COMPACT_ATOMS: atom_id res chain seq x y z
N MET A 1 -42.20 -54.77 9.94
CA MET A 1 -42.20 -55.62 11.18
C MET A 1 -41.16 -55.00 12.12
N VAL A 2 -41.65 -54.47 13.21
CA VAL A 2 -40.88 -53.78 14.25
C VAL A 2 -40.42 -54.83 15.26
N SER A 3 -39.16 -54.79 15.65
CA SER A 3 -38.73 -55.58 16.83
C SER A 3 -37.99 -54.68 17.79
N THR A 4 -38.61 -54.42 18.91
CA THR A 4 -38.16 -53.66 20.07
C THR A 4 -37.42 -54.57 21.02
N VAL A 5 -36.17 -54.33 21.34
CA VAL A 5 -35.45 -55.02 22.41
C VAL A 5 -35.38 -54.10 23.63
N LYS A 6 -36.07 -54.52 24.70
CA LYS A 6 -35.95 -53.92 26.04
C LYS A 6 -34.80 -54.59 26.78
N THR A 7 -33.82 -53.82 27.24
CA THR A 7 -32.80 -54.30 28.17
C THR A 7 -32.98 -53.63 29.54
N SER A 8 -33.16 -54.44 30.52
CA SER A 8 -33.37 -54.12 31.94
C SER A 8 -32.04 -53.75 32.59
N ILE A 9 -31.95 -52.58 33.28
CA ILE A 9 -30.82 -52.19 34.10
C ILE A 9 -31.10 -52.41 35.57
N ARG A 10 -30.37 -53.30 36.19
CA ARG A 10 -30.35 -53.58 37.66
C ARG A 10 -29.79 -52.38 38.41
N ARG A 11 -30.51 -51.93 39.45
CA ARG A 11 -30.03 -51.01 40.48
C ARG A 11 -28.98 -51.69 41.35
N LYS A 12 -27.80 -51.04 41.53
CA LYS A 12 -26.85 -51.34 42.59
C LYS A 12 -26.70 -50.16 43.53
N SER A 13 -26.78 -50.47 44.77
CA SER A 13 -26.50 -49.86 46.07
C SER A 13 -25.68 -48.54 46.12
N SER A 14 -26.20 -47.63 46.91
CA SER A 14 -25.72 -46.33 47.38
C SER A 14 -24.45 -46.43 48.22
N THR A 15 -23.42 -45.72 47.80
CA THR A 15 -22.30 -45.28 48.63
C THR A 15 -22.48 -43.79 49.00
N PRO A 16 -22.13 -43.36 50.24
CA PRO A 16 -22.34 -42.00 50.68
C PRO A 16 -21.37 -41.00 50.01
N SER A 17 -21.92 -39.89 49.53
CA SER A 17 -21.16 -38.79 48.96
C SER A 17 -20.26 -38.09 49.99
N PRO A 18 -19.03 -37.70 49.65
CA PRO A 18 -18.22 -36.87 50.51
C PRO A 18 -18.77 -35.43 50.60
N ARG A 19 -18.81 -34.88 51.81
CA ARG A 19 -19.22 -33.50 52.09
C ARG A 19 -18.39 -32.53 51.29
N LEU A 20 -19.03 -31.70 50.49
CA LEU A 20 -18.44 -30.55 49.83
C LEU A 20 -17.87 -29.57 50.86
N ALA A 21 -16.56 -29.30 50.75
CA ALA A 21 -15.90 -28.24 51.51
C ALA A 21 -16.51 -26.87 51.11
N THR A 22 -16.80 -26.07 52.10
CA THR A 22 -17.26 -24.69 51.91
C THR A 22 -16.23 -23.90 51.06
N PRO A 23 -16.66 -23.15 50.00
CA PRO A 23 -15.75 -22.40 49.21
C PRO A 23 -15.10 -21.27 50.04
N GLU A 24 -13.77 -21.28 50.12
CA GLU A 24 -13.00 -20.14 50.63
C GLU A 24 -13.40 -18.87 49.89
N LYS A 25 -13.75 -17.84 50.67
CA LYS A 25 -14.01 -16.48 50.13
C LYS A 25 -12.75 -15.98 49.44
N LYS A 26 -12.75 -15.96 48.13
CA LYS A 26 -11.71 -15.25 47.34
C LYS A 26 -11.59 -13.80 47.84
N PRO A 27 -10.35 -13.29 48.05
CA PRO A 27 -10.16 -11.92 48.49
C PRO A 27 -10.84 -10.96 47.50
N SER A 28 -11.66 -10.05 48.01
CA SER A 28 -12.35 -9.06 47.21
C SER A 28 -11.27 -8.18 46.50
N ARG A 29 -11.18 -8.33 45.16
CA ARG A 29 -10.41 -7.36 44.37
C ARG A 29 -10.98 -5.99 44.62
N LYS A 30 -10.24 -5.14 45.37
CA LYS A 30 -10.55 -3.72 45.46
C LYS A 30 -10.70 -3.18 44.05
N ARG A 31 -11.90 -2.80 43.65
CA ARG A 31 -12.13 -2.04 42.41
C ARG A 31 -11.29 -0.78 42.51
N ILE A 32 -10.35 -0.59 41.61
CA ILE A 32 -9.66 0.66 41.42
C ILE A 32 -10.69 1.64 40.85
N THR A 33 -11.40 2.33 41.75
CA THR A 33 -12.35 3.38 41.39
C THR A 33 -11.51 4.63 41.11
N GLY A 34 -11.47 5.06 39.86
CA GLY A 34 -10.81 6.32 39.47
C GLY A 34 -10.09 6.34 38.14
N LEU A 35 -10.04 5.22 37.37
CA LEU A 35 -9.19 5.09 36.17
C LEU A 35 -9.91 4.96 34.84
N ASN A 36 -11.20 5.27 34.73
CA ASN A 36 -11.90 5.13 33.46
C ASN A 36 -12.72 6.37 33.08
N LYS A 37 -12.05 7.52 32.91
CA LYS A 37 -12.56 8.46 31.92
C LYS A 37 -12.20 7.87 30.54
N PRO A 38 -13.19 7.63 29.65
CA PRO A 38 -12.87 7.26 28.27
C PRO A 38 -11.97 8.32 27.65
N ALA A 39 -10.99 7.90 26.86
CA ALA A 39 -10.15 8.84 26.14
C ALA A 39 -11.02 9.67 25.18
N GLU A 40 -10.87 10.98 25.24
CA GLU A 40 -11.54 11.87 24.30
C GLU A 40 -10.79 11.87 22.96
N PRO A 41 -11.49 11.81 21.79
CA PRO A 41 -10.87 11.90 20.49
C PRO A 41 -10.07 13.20 20.34
N LEU A 42 -8.88 13.11 19.73
CA LEU A 42 -8.07 14.26 19.43
C LEU A 42 -8.72 15.12 18.33
N ASP A 43 -8.87 16.41 18.55
CA ASP A 43 -9.35 17.35 17.55
C ASP A 43 -8.23 17.79 16.61
N LEU A 44 -8.07 17.06 15.51
CA LEU A 44 -7.05 17.34 14.48
C LEU A 44 -7.31 18.66 13.71
N SER A 45 -8.51 19.23 13.79
CA SER A 45 -8.80 20.52 13.13
C SER A 45 -8.01 21.69 13.71
N ARG A 46 -7.46 21.52 14.93
CA ARG A 46 -6.64 22.49 15.65
C ARG A 46 -5.15 22.38 15.35
N LEU A 47 -4.74 21.39 14.54
CA LEU A 47 -3.33 21.25 14.19
C LEU A 47 -2.84 22.50 13.45
N LYS A 48 -1.67 22.98 13.86
CA LYS A 48 -0.93 23.99 13.11
C LYS A 48 -0.10 23.27 12.05
N VAL A 49 -0.19 23.75 10.82
CA VAL A 49 0.63 23.29 9.68
C VAL A 49 1.59 24.38 9.28
N TRP A 50 2.68 23.97 8.63
CA TRP A 50 3.79 24.83 8.25
C TRP A 50 4.06 24.69 6.75
N PRO A 51 4.57 25.74 6.09
CA PRO A 51 5.00 25.63 4.71
C PRO A 51 6.04 24.51 4.54
N LEU A 52 5.89 23.67 3.52
CA LEU A 52 6.86 22.61 3.26
C LEU A 52 8.26 23.15 2.97
N ALA A 53 8.33 24.37 2.41
CA ALA A 53 9.59 25.06 2.13
C ALA A 53 10.43 25.35 3.39
N ASP A 54 9.76 25.51 4.55
CA ASP A 54 10.42 25.79 5.84
C ASP A 54 11.01 24.54 6.49
N ARG A 55 10.69 23.35 5.95
CA ARG A 55 11.18 22.07 6.48
C ARG A 55 12.69 21.93 6.24
N LEU A 56 13.42 21.55 7.27
CA LEU A 56 14.79 21.04 7.12
C LEU A 56 14.72 19.64 6.53
N SER A 57 14.74 19.57 5.20
CA SER A 57 14.73 18.30 4.45
C SER A 57 16.11 17.67 4.43
N LEU A 58 16.15 16.32 4.48
CA LEU A 58 17.39 15.55 4.58
C LEU A 58 17.88 15.04 3.21
N SER A 59 17.01 14.99 2.21
CA SER A 59 17.30 14.44 0.89
C SER A 59 16.92 15.42 -0.22
N HIS A 60 17.79 15.57 -1.21
CA HIS A 60 17.63 16.48 -2.35
C HIS A 60 17.65 15.68 -3.66
N ILE A 61 16.80 16.05 -4.61
CA ILE A 61 16.58 15.27 -5.84
C ILE A 61 17.83 15.21 -6.71
N GLU A 62 18.61 16.30 -6.74
CA GLU A 62 19.85 16.41 -7.51
C GLU A 62 20.90 15.40 -7.03
N ASP A 63 20.91 15.09 -5.74
CA ASP A 63 21.85 14.14 -5.13
C ASP A 63 21.37 12.70 -5.21
N LEU A 64 20.04 12.51 -5.40
CA LEU A 64 19.41 11.20 -5.33
C LEU A 64 19.27 10.51 -6.68
N LEU A 65 18.92 11.25 -7.74
CA LEU A 65 18.50 10.65 -9.00
C LEU A 65 19.61 9.84 -9.66
N ILE A 66 19.29 8.58 -9.94
CA ILE A 66 20.18 7.69 -10.67
C ILE A 66 19.84 7.75 -12.16
N ASP A 67 20.83 7.96 -13.01
CA ASP A 67 20.67 7.81 -14.46
C ASP A 67 20.48 6.32 -14.79
N PRO A 68 19.32 5.92 -15.34
CA PRO A 68 19.06 4.52 -15.68
C PRO A 68 20.04 3.94 -16.70
N ARG A 69 20.74 4.78 -17.46
CA ARG A 69 21.74 4.37 -18.46
C ARG A 69 23.15 4.25 -17.89
N SER A 70 23.37 4.70 -16.65
CA SER A 70 24.67 4.53 -15.99
C SER A 70 24.90 3.05 -15.68
N ALA A 71 26.18 2.66 -15.55
CA ALA A 71 26.53 1.30 -15.20
C ALA A 71 25.96 0.94 -13.81
N PRO A 72 25.20 -0.17 -13.68
CA PRO A 72 24.65 -0.58 -12.39
C PRO A 72 25.79 -1.05 -11.46
N ALA A 73 25.52 -1.00 -10.15
CA ALA A 73 26.44 -1.53 -9.15
C ALA A 73 26.74 -3.02 -9.41
N SER A 74 28.02 -3.40 -9.27
CA SER A 74 28.48 -4.77 -9.54
C SER A 74 27.72 -5.81 -8.70
N CYS A 75 27.36 -6.94 -9.31
CA CYS A 75 26.70 -8.08 -8.70
C CYS A 75 27.65 -9.24 -8.45
N SER A 76 27.42 -10.01 -7.37
CA SER A 76 28.01 -11.33 -7.24
C SER A 76 27.49 -12.26 -8.36
N PRO A 77 28.18 -13.38 -8.65
CA PRO A 77 27.70 -14.34 -9.65
C PRO A 77 26.28 -14.84 -9.35
N GLU A 78 25.99 -15.13 -8.07
CA GLU A 78 24.68 -15.59 -7.60
C GLU A 78 23.58 -14.55 -7.84
N LEU A 79 23.82 -13.29 -7.46
CA LEU A 79 22.87 -12.21 -7.69
C LEU A 79 22.64 -11.98 -9.19
N ARG A 80 23.69 -12.07 -10.00
CA ARG A 80 23.57 -11.93 -11.46
C ARG A 80 22.69 -13.02 -12.06
N GLN A 81 22.84 -14.26 -11.60
CA GLN A 81 21.99 -15.36 -12.04
C GLN A 81 20.52 -15.14 -11.65
N VAL A 82 20.24 -14.63 -10.45
CA VAL A 82 18.89 -14.32 -10.01
C VAL A 82 18.28 -13.18 -10.83
N VAL A 83 19.04 -12.12 -11.08
CA VAL A 83 18.59 -11.00 -11.93
C VAL A 83 18.28 -11.49 -13.35
N ALA A 84 19.12 -12.32 -13.94
CA ALA A 84 18.88 -12.90 -15.27
C ALA A 84 17.63 -13.79 -15.27
N SER A 85 17.42 -14.61 -14.24
CA SER A 85 16.20 -15.41 -14.07
C SER A 85 14.96 -14.51 -13.97
N CYS A 86 15.03 -13.44 -13.18
CA CYS A 86 13.95 -12.47 -13.02
C CYS A 86 13.62 -11.81 -14.37
N ALA A 87 14.63 -11.34 -15.11
CA ALA A 87 14.46 -10.72 -16.42
C ALA A 87 13.80 -11.68 -17.41
N ALA A 88 14.26 -12.93 -17.48
CA ALA A 88 13.66 -13.93 -18.36
C ALA A 88 12.18 -14.19 -18.03
N LYS A 89 11.81 -14.24 -16.74
CA LYS A 89 10.42 -14.41 -16.30
C LYS A 89 9.56 -13.18 -16.60
N VAL A 90 10.09 -11.98 -16.40
CA VAL A 90 9.42 -10.73 -16.78
C VAL A 90 9.19 -10.69 -18.30
N ALA A 91 10.19 -10.96 -19.11
CA ALA A 91 10.05 -10.98 -20.56
C ALA A 91 9.04 -12.04 -21.04
N ALA A 92 9.07 -13.25 -20.45
CA ALA A 92 8.09 -14.29 -20.74
C ALA A 92 6.66 -13.90 -20.37
N ALA A 93 6.47 -13.25 -19.22
CA ALA A 93 5.18 -12.72 -18.77
C ALA A 93 4.65 -11.66 -19.74
N ARG A 94 5.50 -10.72 -20.16
CA ARG A 94 5.13 -9.67 -21.13
C ARG A 94 4.75 -10.23 -22.48
N LYS A 95 5.51 -11.23 -22.97
CA LYS A 95 5.19 -11.93 -24.23
C LYS A 95 3.82 -12.62 -24.19
N LYS A 96 3.38 -13.09 -23.03
CA LYS A 96 2.05 -13.71 -22.81
C LYS A 96 0.94 -12.69 -22.56
N GLY A 97 1.23 -11.40 -22.43
CA GLY A 97 0.28 -10.38 -22.01
C GLY A 97 -0.13 -10.50 -20.53
N ALA A 98 0.61 -11.28 -19.74
CA ALA A 98 0.37 -11.42 -18.32
C ALA A 98 0.86 -10.20 -17.53
N SER A 99 0.30 -9.99 -16.33
CA SER A 99 0.68 -8.88 -15.46
C SER A 99 2.11 -9.06 -14.92
N VAL A 100 2.85 -7.95 -14.93
CA VAL A 100 4.09 -7.77 -14.16
C VAL A 100 3.83 -6.63 -13.16
N ILE A 101 3.72 -7.00 -11.89
CA ILE A 101 3.33 -6.10 -10.80
C ILE A 101 4.59 -5.75 -10.01
N LEU A 102 4.96 -4.47 -9.96
CA LEU A 102 6.01 -3.96 -9.10
C LEU A 102 5.40 -3.34 -7.85
N MET A 103 5.64 -3.96 -6.69
CA MET A 103 5.24 -3.48 -5.37
C MET A 103 6.46 -2.96 -4.64
N TYR A 104 6.41 -1.74 -4.07
CA TYR A 104 7.57 -1.16 -3.44
C TYR A 104 7.25 -0.30 -2.22
N GLY A 105 8.23 -0.19 -1.32
CA GLY A 105 8.21 0.71 -0.17
C GLY A 105 8.85 2.06 -0.46
N ALA A 106 8.67 3.01 0.45
CA ALA A 106 9.17 4.38 0.33
C ALA A 106 10.68 4.51 0.08
N HIS A 107 11.48 3.53 0.55
CA HIS A 107 12.93 3.56 0.38
C HIS A 107 13.37 3.51 -1.08
N LEU A 108 12.59 2.91 -1.98
CA LEU A 108 12.91 2.91 -3.40
C LEU A 108 12.97 4.34 -3.97
N ILE A 109 12.03 5.20 -3.55
CA ILE A 109 11.99 6.61 -3.93
C ILE A 109 13.14 7.39 -3.27
N LYS A 110 13.31 7.21 -1.97
CA LYS A 110 14.33 7.89 -1.15
C LYS A 110 15.77 7.58 -1.58
N ASN A 111 15.99 6.44 -2.21
CA ASN A 111 17.28 6.00 -2.74
C ASN A 111 17.43 6.28 -4.25
N GLY A 112 16.57 7.11 -4.85
CA GLY A 112 16.75 7.68 -6.18
C GLY A 112 16.38 6.81 -7.38
N ALA A 113 15.67 5.69 -7.17
CA ALA A 113 15.33 4.76 -8.26
C ALA A 113 14.23 5.25 -9.21
N MET A 114 13.72 6.47 -9.05
CA MET A 114 12.54 6.95 -9.80
C MET A 114 12.74 6.84 -11.32
N ASN A 115 13.88 7.27 -11.86
CA ASN A 115 14.13 7.21 -13.31
C ASN A 115 14.31 5.77 -13.81
N ILE A 116 14.81 4.85 -12.96
CA ILE A 116 14.90 3.42 -13.28
C ILE A 116 13.48 2.83 -13.42
N VAL A 117 12.58 3.14 -12.50
CA VAL A 117 11.18 2.72 -12.58
C VAL A 117 10.50 3.32 -13.80
N ASN A 118 10.72 4.61 -14.07
CA ASN A 118 10.17 5.29 -15.25
C ASN A 118 10.62 4.61 -16.55
N SER A 119 11.88 4.15 -16.64
CA SER A 119 12.39 3.39 -17.79
C SER A 119 11.69 2.04 -17.93
N LEU A 120 11.48 1.31 -16.82
CA LEU A 120 10.73 0.04 -16.83
C LEU A 120 9.28 0.24 -17.31
N LEU A 121 8.64 1.37 -16.94
CA LEU A 121 7.29 1.71 -17.43
C LEU A 121 7.31 2.06 -18.92
N ALA A 122 8.23 2.92 -19.35
CA ALA A 122 8.33 3.36 -20.74
C ALA A 122 8.58 2.21 -21.71
N ASN A 123 9.38 1.23 -21.29
CA ASN A 123 9.70 0.04 -22.07
C ASN A 123 8.63 -1.08 -21.91
N GLY A 124 7.57 -0.84 -21.14
CA GLY A 124 6.45 -1.79 -20.99
C GLY A 124 6.79 -3.05 -20.19
N TRP A 125 7.89 -3.05 -19.42
CA TRP A 125 8.28 -4.21 -18.60
C TRP A 125 7.39 -4.38 -17.37
N VAL A 126 6.91 -3.27 -16.80
CA VAL A 126 5.99 -3.25 -15.65
C VAL A 126 4.61 -2.81 -16.12
N THR A 127 3.57 -3.54 -15.71
CA THR A 127 2.18 -3.29 -16.10
C THR A 127 1.32 -2.73 -14.98
N HIS A 128 1.80 -2.77 -13.74
CA HIS A 128 1.12 -2.26 -12.57
C HIS A 128 2.13 -1.88 -11.49
N LEU A 129 1.94 -0.72 -10.91
CA LEU A 129 2.70 -0.26 -9.74
C LEU A 129 1.82 -0.25 -8.49
N ALA A 130 2.36 -0.71 -7.37
CA ALA A 130 1.69 -0.63 -6.07
C ALA A 130 2.65 -0.14 -4.99
N THR A 131 2.19 0.83 -4.16
CA THR A 131 2.98 1.35 -3.05
C THR A 131 2.10 1.69 -1.84
N ASN A 132 2.71 2.09 -0.73
CA ASN A 132 2.04 2.64 0.44
C ASN A 132 1.93 4.17 0.36
N GLY A 133 1.27 4.80 1.33
CA GLY A 133 1.16 6.26 1.36
C GLY A 133 2.51 6.97 1.41
N ALA A 134 3.48 6.45 2.17
CA ALA A 134 4.81 7.06 2.26
C ALA A 134 5.54 7.10 0.91
N GLY A 135 5.40 6.06 0.06
CA GLY A 135 5.97 6.06 -1.29
C GLY A 135 5.45 7.20 -2.14
N THR A 136 4.15 7.50 -2.05
CA THR A 136 3.54 8.62 -2.79
C THR A 136 3.90 9.98 -2.21
N ILE A 137 4.04 10.08 -0.89
CA ILE A 137 4.43 11.33 -0.23
C ILE A 137 5.82 11.77 -0.71
N HIS A 138 6.80 10.87 -0.69
CA HIS A 138 8.15 11.18 -1.14
C HIS A 138 8.19 11.53 -2.63
N ASP A 139 7.48 10.80 -3.49
CA ASP A 139 7.39 11.12 -4.93
C ASP A 139 6.76 12.51 -5.15
N TRP A 140 5.65 12.81 -4.44
CA TRP A 140 4.98 14.10 -4.53
C TRP A 140 5.90 15.25 -4.06
N GLU A 141 6.55 15.09 -2.91
CA GLU A 141 7.44 16.13 -2.34
C GLU A 141 8.66 16.37 -3.24
N LEU A 142 9.29 15.32 -3.75
CA LEU A 142 10.41 15.45 -4.69
C LEU A 142 9.97 16.12 -6.00
N SER A 143 8.80 15.78 -6.53
CA SER A 143 8.29 16.41 -7.75
C SER A 143 7.92 17.88 -7.56
N PHE A 144 7.44 18.25 -6.37
CA PHE A 144 7.01 19.61 -6.03
C PHE A 144 8.16 20.52 -5.60
N LEU A 145 8.98 20.08 -4.65
CA LEU A 145 10.00 20.91 -4.00
C LEU A 145 11.45 20.47 -4.30
N GLY A 146 11.65 19.31 -4.93
CA GLY A 146 12.98 18.73 -5.12
C GLY A 146 13.62 18.23 -3.82
N ARG A 147 12.88 18.20 -2.72
CA ARG A 147 13.39 17.81 -1.40
C ARG A 147 12.38 16.96 -0.67
N THR A 148 12.87 15.99 0.10
CA THR A 148 12.03 15.13 0.95
C THR A 148 12.76 14.71 2.23
N GLU A 149 12.09 13.93 3.06
CA GLU A 149 12.54 13.45 4.37
C GLU A 149 12.75 14.54 5.43
N GLU A 150 12.55 14.14 6.67
CA GLU A 150 12.73 14.97 7.84
C GLU A 150 13.22 14.17 9.04
N SER A 151 13.83 14.83 10.02
CA SER A 151 14.26 14.17 11.24
C SER A 151 13.06 13.87 12.14
N VAL A 152 12.63 12.61 12.19
CA VAL A 152 11.53 12.15 13.06
C VAL A 152 11.79 12.55 14.51
N ARG A 153 13.01 12.29 15.03
CA ARG A 153 13.37 12.59 16.44
C ARG A 153 13.21 14.06 16.78
N LYS A 154 13.72 14.96 15.90
CA LYS A 154 13.66 16.40 16.15
C LYS A 154 12.22 16.92 16.00
N ASN A 155 11.55 16.51 14.93
CA ASN A 155 10.26 17.09 14.57
C ASN A 155 9.09 16.56 15.40
N VAL A 156 9.17 15.33 15.93
CA VAL A 156 8.21 14.83 16.93
C VAL A 156 8.33 15.64 18.22
N ALA A 157 9.57 15.96 18.65
CA ALA A 157 9.78 16.75 19.88
C ALA A 157 9.25 18.19 19.78
N THR A 158 9.16 18.76 18.58
CA THR A 158 8.63 20.11 18.31
C THR A 158 7.17 20.13 17.84
N GLY A 159 6.56 18.94 17.63
CA GLY A 159 5.21 18.81 17.09
C GLY A 159 5.07 19.18 15.61
N THR A 160 6.17 19.20 14.86
CA THR A 160 6.17 19.56 13.43
C THR A 160 6.29 18.34 12.50
N PHE A 161 6.47 17.12 13.05
CA PHE A 161 6.60 15.92 12.23
C PHE A 161 5.32 15.66 11.41
N GLY A 162 5.45 15.70 10.08
CA GLY A 162 4.36 15.42 9.16
C GLY A 162 3.26 16.49 9.09
N THR A 163 3.47 17.68 9.69
CA THR A 163 2.47 18.76 9.68
C THR A 163 2.80 19.82 8.60
N TRP A 164 3.11 19.36 7.39
CA TRP A 164 3.47 20.21 6.26
C TRP A 164 2.25 20.50 5.39
N ASP A 165 1.94 21.79 5.19
CA ASP A 165 0.68 22.22 4.56
C ASP A 165 0.54 21.67 3.14
N GLU A 166 1.49 21.91 2.27
CA GLU A 166 1.34 21.55 0.86
C GLU A 166 1.25 20.03 0.69
N THR A 167 2.02 19.24 1.46
CA THR A 167 1.96 17.78 1.43
C THR A 167 0.57 17.29 1.80
N GLY A 168 0.05 17.67 2.96
CA GLY A 168 -1.27 17.21 3.40
C GLY A 168 -2.40 17.78 2.55
N ARG A 169 -2.40 19.09 2.29
CA ARG A 169 -3.46 19.78 1.58
C ARG A 169 -3.58 19.36 0.12
N CYS A 170 -2.46 19.34 -0.62
CA CYS A 170 -2.52 19.05 -2.05
C CYS A 170 -2.84 17.59 -2.35
N ILE A 171 -2.31 16.65 -1.55
CA ILE A 171 -2.67 15.23 -1.66
C ILE A 171 -4.17 15.05 -1.44
N HIS A 172 -4.75 15.63 -0.37
CA HIS A 172 -6.19 15.52 -0.13
C HIS A 172 -7.04 16.18 -1.23
N LEU A 173 -6.61 17.33 -1.76
CA LEU A 173 -7.31 17.98 -2.87
C LEU A 173 -7.26 17.13 -4.15
N ALA A 174 -6.14 16.52 -4.45
CA ALA A 174 -6.03 15.58 -5.56
C ALA A 174 -7.03 14.42 -5.42
N LEU A 175 -7.12 13.82 -4.23
CA LEU A 175 -8.03 12.70 -3.95
C LEU A 175 -9.51 13.13 -3.97
N LEU A 176 -9.85 14.30 -3.43
CA LEU A 176 -11.20 14.85 -3.46
C LEU A 176 -11.70 15.08 -4.90
N VAL A 177 -10.84 15.65 -5.75
CA VAL A 177 -11.20 15.91 -7.16
C VAL A 177 -11.17 14.63 -7.98
N GLY A 178 -10.19 13.75 -7.76
CA GLY A 178 -10.09 12.44 -8.41
C GLY A 178 -11.32 11.56 -8.12
N ALA A 179 -11.86 11.60 -6.90
CA ALA A 179 -13.09 10.90 -6.54
C ALA A 179 -14.29 11.30 -7.39
N LEU A 180 -14.39 12.57 -7.85
CA LEU A 180 -15.44 13.02 -8.76
C LEU A 180 -15.33 12.42 -10.16
N LYS A 181 -14.18 11.79 -10.48
CA LYS A 181 -13.87 11.11 -11.74
C LYS A 181 -13.80 9.59 -11.55
N ALA A 182 -14.20 9.07 -10.39
CA ALA A 182 -14.06 7.66 -9.99
C ALA A 182 -12.60 7.16 -10.00
N GLU A 183 -11.64 8.04 -9.75
CA GLU A 183 -10.22 7.70 -9.71
C GLU A 183 -9.78 7.24 -8.32
N GLY A 184 -8.84 6.28 -8.30
CA GLY A 184 -8.15 5.87 -7.09
C GLY A 184 -7.05 6.85 -6.67
N TYR A 185 -6.31 6.49 -5.64
CA TYR A 185 -5.30 7.34 -5.02
C TYR A 185 -4.14 7.63 -6.00
N GLY A 186 -3.55 6.58 -6.58
CA GLY A 186 -2.38 6.72 -7.45
C GLY A 186 -2.68 7.55 -8.69
N ARG A 187 -3.80 7.26 -9.37
CA ARG A 187 -4.22 8.00 -10.57
C ARG A 187 -4.54 9.46 -10.27
N SER A 188 -5.20 9.75 -9.14
CA SER A 188 -5.53 11.12 -8.72
C SER A 188 -4.28 11.97 -8.52
N LEU A 189 -3.25 11.44 -7.86
CA LEU A 189 -1.97 12.14 -7.66
C LEU A 189 -1.18 12.26 -8.96
N GLY A 190 -1.10 11.19 -9.76
CA GLY A 190 -0.42 11.22 -11.05
C GLY A 190 -1.01 12.29 -11.97
N ARG A 191 -2.35 12.42 -12.00
CA ARG A 191 -3.05 13.50 -12.69
C ARG A 191 -2.66 14.86 -12.14
N PHE A 192 -2.72 15.04 -10.83
CA PHE A 192 -2.43 16.33 -10.18
C PHE A 192 -1.02 16.83 -10.50
N ILE A 193 -0.02 15.96 -10.43
CA ILE A 193 1.37 16.30 -10.78
C ILE A 193 1.49 16.62 -12.27
N THR A 194 0.92 15.78 -13.13
CA THR A 194 1.02 15.95 -14.60
C THR A 194 0.31 17.21 -15.09
N GLU A 195 -0.87 17.52 -14.53
CA GLU A 195 -1.65 18.69 -14.88
C GLU A 195 -1.22 19.95 -14.12
N GLN A 196 -0.17 19.89 -13.29
CA GLN A 196 0.32 21.04 -12.50
C GLN A 196 -0.78 21.62 -11.59
N GLY A 197 -1.47 20.76 -10.86
CA GLY A 197 -2.59 21.12 -9.99
C GLY A 197 -3.92 20.52 -10.43
N THR A 198 -5.04 21.23 -10.11
CA THR A 198 -6.38 20.69 -10.37
C THR A 198 -7.42 21.79 -10.55
N VAL A 199 -8.66 21.41 -10.88
CA VAL A 199 -9.79 22.34 -10.97
C VAL A 199 -10.79 22.03 -9.86
N ILE A 200 -11.01 22.99 -8.98
CA ILE A 200 -11.99 22.91 -7.89
C ILE A 200 -13.37 23.25 -8.41
N PRO A 201 -14.39 22.39 -8.27
CA PRO A 201 -15.73 22.65 -8.77
C PRO A 201 -16.44 23.76 -7.97
N ARG A 202 -17.40 24.42 -8.60
CA ARG A 202 -18.23 25.40 -7.91
C ARG A 202 -19.20 24.71 -6.97
N ARG A 203 -19.43 25.30 -5.80
CA ARG A 203 -20.41 24.78 -4.81
C ARG A 203 -21.82 24.64 -5.39
N ALA A 204 -22.21 25.57 -6.27
CA ALA A 204 -23.53 25.54 -6.91
C ALA A 204 -23.70 24.27 -7.77
N ASP A 205 -22.65 23.90 -8.55
CA ASP A 205 -22.69 22.74 -9.44
C ASP A 205 -22.79 21.43 -8.64
N LEU A 206 -21.99 21.30 -7.56
CA LEU A 206 -22.07 20.15 -6.67
C LEU A 206 -23.46 20.01 -6.01
N LYS A 207 -24.05 21.12 -5.56
CA LYS A 207 -25.41 21.13 -4.97
C LYS A 207 -26.45 20.71 -6.00
N ALA A 208 -26.36 21.23 -7.22
CA ALA A 208 -27.28 20.87 -8.30
C ALA A 208 -27.21 19.36 -8.62
N LEU A 209 -25.99 18.82 -8.77
CA LEU A 209 -25.80 17.40 -9.01
C LEU A 209 -26.28 16.50 -7.86
N LEU A 210 -26.11 16.92 -6.61
CA LEU A 210 -26.60 16.17 -5.44
C LEU A 210 -28.14 16.18 -5.37
N ARG A 211 -28.78 17.25 -5.77
CA ARG A 211 -30.24 17.34 -5.80
C ARG A 211 -30.85 16.55 -6.95
N SER A 212 -30.28 16.65 -8.15
CA SER A 212 -30.80 15.99 -9.34
C SER A 212 -30.49 14.51 -9.43
N GLN A 213 -29.40 14.05 -8.78
CA GLN A 213 -28.89 12.69 -8.86
C GLN A 213 -28.46 12.17 -7.48
N PRO A 214 -29.37 12.08 -6.49
CA PRO A 214 -29.00 11.67 -5.13
C PRO A 214 -28.54 10.21 -5.05
N GLY A 215 -29.04 9.32 -5.92
CA GLY A 215 -28.64 7.90 -6.00
C GLY A 215 -27.44 7.62 -6.91
N HIS A 216 -26.79 8.64 -7.47
CA HIS A 216 -25.63 8.42 -8.33
C HIS A 216 -24.44 7.86 -7.52
N PRO A 217 -23.65 6.89 -8.04
CA PRO A 217 -22.50 6.31 -7.33
C PRO A 217 -21.47 7.34 -6.83
N LEU A 218 -21.35 8.48 -7.51
CA LEU A 218 -20.47 9.58 -7.09
C LEU A 218 -21.13 10.57 -6.11
N ALA A 219 -22.38 10.38 -5.70
CA ALA A 219 -23.04 11.30 -4.77
C ALA A 219 -22.27 11.45 -3.44
N PRO A 220 -21.72 10.38 -2.80
CA PRO A 220 -20.88 10.53 -1.62
C PRO A 220 -19.64 11.40 -1.87
N ALA A 221 -18.93 11.21 -2.99
CA ALA A 221 -17.75 12.00 -3.35
C ALA A 221 -18.11 13.49 -3.58
N ARG A 222 -19.25 13.76 -4.21
CA ARG A 222 -19.76 15.14 -4.41
C ARG A 222 -20.09 15.81 -3.08
N ALA A 223 -20.67 15.07 -2.12
CA ALA A 223 -21.00 15.58 -0.79
C ALA A 223 -19.74 15.90 0.01
N GLU A 224 -18.74 15.02 -0.01
CA GLU A 224 -17.45 15.24 0.66
C GLU A 224 -16.70 16.45 0.08
N MET A 225 -16.64 16.56 -1.24
CA MET A 225 -16.04 17.73 -1.90
C MET A 225 -16.75 19.02 -1.50
N LEU A 226 -18.08 19.02 -1.50
CA LEU A 226 -18.87 20.18 -1.07
C LEU A 226 -18.59 20.55 0.40
N GLN A 227 -18.49 19.54 1.28
CA GLN A 227 -18.16 19.73 2.69
C GLN A 227 -16.75 20.31 2.86
N ALA A 228 -15.75 19.74 2.14
CA ALA A 228 -14.37 20.22 2.17
C ALA A 228 -14.26 21.68 1.73
N ILE A 229 -14.91 22.05 0.61
CA ILE A 229 -14.95 23.43 0.12
C ILE A 229 -15.52 24.38 1.17
N ARG A 230 -16.59 23.97 1.88
CA ARG A 230 -17.22 24.81 2.92
C ARG A 230 -16.34 24.93 4.16
N LYS A 231 -15.86 23.81 4.67
CA LYS A 231 -15.08 23.74 5.92
C LYS A 231 -13.75 24.46 5.80
N HIS A 232 -13.05 24.25 4.69
CA HIS A 232 -11.70 24.78 4.48
C HIS A 232 -11.65 26.01 3.58
N LYS A 233 -12.82 26.59 3.22
CA LYS A 233 -12.95 27.80 2.41
C LYS A 233 -12.18 27.74 1.09
N ILE A 234 -12.16 26.55 0.44
CA ILE A 234 -11.41 26.32 -0.79
C ILE A 234 -12.07 27.10 -1.95
N PRO A 235 -11.34 27.98 -2.63
CA PRO A 235 -11.88 28.75 -3.77
C PRO A 235 -12.16 27.83 -4.96
N PRO A 236 -13.24 28.06 -5.72
CA PRO A 236 -13.49 27.32 -6.96
C PRO A 236 -12.57 27.81 -8.09
N GLY A 237 -12.38 26.96 -9.09
CA GLY A 237 -11.59 27.29 -10.27
C GLY A 237 -10.24 26.57 -10.29
N ARG A 238 -9.33 27.07 -11.13
CA ARG A 238 -8.02 26.48 -11.30
C ARG A 238 -7.15 26.70 -10.05
N LEU A 239 -6.68 25.61 -9.46
CA LEU A 239 -5.59 25.61 -8.47
C LEU A 239 -4.33 25.16 -9.21
N GLU A 240 -3.41 26.11 -9.41
CA GLU A 240 -2.10 25.81 -9.99
C GLU A 240 -1.11 25.42 -8.88
N VAL A 241 -0.44 24.28 -9.06
CA VAL A 241 0.64 23.79 -8.19
C VAL A 241 1.73 23.24 -9.09
N LYS A 242 2.80 24.00 -9.22
CA LYS A 242 3.94 23.66 -10.10
C LYS A 242 4.73 22.49 -9.53
N HIS A 243 5.11 21.57 -10.41
CA HIS A 243 5.97 20.43 -10.09
C HIS A 243 7.18 20.47 -11.03
N PRO A 244 8.24 21.21 -10.69
CA PRO A 244 9.42 21.39 -11.55
C PRO A 244 10.11 20.06 -11.93
N TRP A 245 10.02 19.06 -11.05
CA TRP A 245 10.60 17.73 -11.25
C TRP A 245 9.58 16.64 -11.63
N ALA A 246 8.43 17.03 -12.21
CA ALA A 246 7.40 16.10 -12.67
C ALA A 246 7.91 15.03 -13.66
N ALA A 247 8.99 15.31 -14.36
CA ALA A 247 9.63 14.35 -15.27
C ALA A 247 10.16 13.11 -14.55
N SER A 248 10.67 13.27 -13.34
CA SER A 248 11.19 12.17 -12.51
C SER A 248 10.11 11.45 -11.69
N SER A 249 8.91 12.03 -11.52
CA SER A 249 7.83 11.42 -10.74
C SER A 249 7.32 10.14 -11.37
N ILE A 250 7.30 9.05 -10.58
CA ILE A 250 6.73 7.77 -10.99
C ILE A 250 5.20 7.87 -11.12
N LEU A 251 4.55 8.62 -10.22
CA LEU A 251 3.10 8.88 -10.28
C LEU A 251 2.72 9.55 -11.60
N ALA A 252 3.46 10.59 -12.00
CA ALA A 252 3.21 11.29 -13.25
C ALA A 252 3.55 10.41 -14.48
N ALA A 253 4.62 9.63 -14.43
CA ALA A 253 4.99 8.72 -15.50
C ALA A 253 3.93 7.64 -15.71
N ALA A 254 3.46 6.99 -14.65
CA ALA A 254 2.39 5.99 -14.71
C ALA A 254 1.08 6.59 -15.25
N PHE A 255 0.72 7.81 -14.83
CA PHE A 255 -0.45 8.50 -15.35
C PHE A 255 -0.35 8.77 -16.87
N ARG A 256 0.77 9.31 -17.34
CA ARG A 256 1.00 9.59 -18.78
C ARG A 256 0.99 8.30 -19.61
N ALA A 257 1.58 7.22 -19.09
CA ALA A 257 1.62 5.91 -19.77
C ALA A 257 0.30 5.13 -19.63
N ASN A 258 -0.69 5.66 -18.89
CA ASN A 258 -1.94 4.98 -18.55
C ASN A 258 -1.72 3.59 -17.91
N ILE A 259 -0.65 3.44 -17.13
CA ILE A 259 -0.34 2.25 -16.36
C ILE A 259 -1.01 2.37 -14.98
N PRO A 260 -1.74 1.36 -14.52
CA PRO A 260 -2.32 1.33 -13.18
C PRO A 260 -1.24 1.56 -12.10
N PHE A 261 -1.48 2.55 -11.25
CA PHE A 261 -0.69 2.80 -10.06
C PHE A 261 -1.62 2.84 -8.86
N THR A 262 -1.50 1.87 -7.97
CA THR A 262 -2.36 1.74 -6.80
C THR A 262 -1.61 2.06 -5.52
N VAL A 263 -2.30 2.73 -4.60
CA VAL A 263 -1.75 3.11 -3.30
C VAL A 263 -2.58 2.47 -2.20
N HIS A 264 -1.89 1.82 -1.29
CA HIS A 264 -2.49 1.14 -0.14
C HIS A 264 -2.06 1.87 1.15
N PRO A 265 -2.73 3.01 1.47
CA PRO A 265 -2.36 3.87 2.59
C PRO A 265 -2.83 3.28 3.92
N GLY A 266 -2.31 3.83 5.01
CA GLY A 266 -2.81 3.52 6.34
C GLY A 266 -3.11 4.76 7.16
N ILE A 267 -4.34 4.85 7.64
CA ILE A 267 -4.76 5.91 8.56
C ILE A 267 -4.06 5.70 9.90
N GLY A 268 -3.34 6.74 10.34
CA GLY A 268 -2.62 6.72 11.62
C GLY A 268 -1.11 6.41 11.51
N TYR A 269 -0.61 5.93 10.36
CA TYR A 269 0.83 5.82 10.12
C TYR A 269 1.34 6.65 8.94
N ASP A 270 0.49 7.04 7.98
CA ASP A 270 0.85 8.00 6.94
C ASP A 270 0.71 9.43 7.46
N ILE A 271 1.73 10.28 7.25
CA ILE A 271 1.77 11.65 7.78
C ILE A 271 0.66 12.55 7.24
N ILE A 272 0.06 12.23 6.10
CA ILE A 272 -1.11 12.96 5.59
C ILE A 272 -2.29 12.97 6.56
N SER A 273 -2.32 12.05 7.53
CA SER A 273 -3.30 12.05 8.61
C SER A 273 -3.12 13.21 9.59
N ASN A 274 -1.93 13.83 9.62
CA ASN A 274 -1.56 14.92 10.52
C ASN A 274 -1.91 16.31 9.94
N HIS A 275 -3.04 16.44 9.26
CA HIS A 275 -3.43 17.69 8.62
C HIS A 275 -4.90 18.05 8.89
N PRO A 276 -5.26 19.35 9.12
CA PRO A 276 -6.64 19.76 9.36
C PRO A 276 -7.65 19.40 8.27
N ILE A 277 -7.19 19.27 7.00
CA ILE A 277 -8.04 18.86 5.87
C ILE A 277 -8.31 17.36 5.84
N PHE A 278 -7.61 16.57 6.66
CA PHE A 278 -7.71 15.11 6.65
C PHE A 278 -9.17 14.65 6.69
N ASN A 279 -9.50 13.71 5.81
CA ASN A 279 -10.81 13.07 5.73
C ASN A 279 -10.63 11.57 5.45
N GLY A 280 -10.89 10.75 6.45
CA GLY A 280 -10.75 9.29 6.35
C GLY A 280 -11.64 8.66 5.28
N ALA A 281 -12.83 9.22 4.99
CA ALA A 281 -13.71 8.72 3.96
C ALA A 281 -13.13 8.91 2.55
N VAL A 282 -12.45 10.03 2.30
CA VAL A 282 -11.75 10.30 1.02
C VAL A 282 -10.60 9.32 0.83
N ILE A 283 -9.78 9.10 1.87
CA ILE A 283 -8.68 8.13 1.83
C ILE A 283 -9.24 6.71 1.62
N GLY A 284 -10.26 6.31 2.37
CA GLY A 284 -10.87 4.98 2.27
C GLY A 284 -11.44 4.69 0.88
N ARG A 285 -12.13 5.67 0.26
CA ARG A 285 -12.66 5.52 -1.10
C ARG A 285 -11.55 5.39 -2.13
N ALA A 286 -10.53 6.24 -2.06
CA ALA A 286 -9.41 6.20 -2.98
C ALA A 286 -8.66 4.86 -2.88
N ALA A 287 -8.43 4.38 -1.66
CA ALA A 287 -7.78 3.10 -1.40
C ALA A 287 -8.63 1.88 -1.83
N ASP A 288 -9.96 1.91 -1.62
CA ASP A 288 -10.88 0.86 -2.11
C ASP A 288 -10.85 0.76 -3.64
N THR A 289 -10.88 1.92 -4.32
CA THR A 289 -10.77 1.97 -5.79
C THR A 289 -9.46 1.34 -6.25
N ASP A 290 -8.35 1.67 -5.61
CA ASP A 290 -7.03 1.13 -5.93
C ASP A 290 -6.94 -0.37 -5.60
N PHE A 291 -7.51 -0.83 -4.49
CA PHE A 291 -7.52 -2.24 -4.15
C PHE A 291 -8.25 -3.09 -5.19
N ARG A 292 -9.39 -2.61 -5.70
CA ARG A 292 -10.15 -3.29 -6.77
C ARG A 292 -9.36 -3.30 -8.08
N LEU A 293 -8.70 -2.20 -8.43
CA LEU A 293 -7.85 -2.10 -9.62
C LEU A 293 -6.64 -3.05 -9.52
N PHE A 294 -6.03 -3.14 -8.34
CA PHE A 294 -4.96 -4.09 -8.06
C PHE A 294 -5.44 -5.53 -8.24
N GLY A 295 -6.63 -5.86 -7.73
CA GLY A 295 -7.28 -7.16 -7.94
C GLY A 295 -7.46 -7.50 -9.41
N GLY A 296 -7.79 -6.52 -10.26
CA GLY A 296 -7.86 -6.70 -11.72
C GLY A 296 -6.53 -7.17 -12.31
N SER A 297 -5.41 -6.58 -11.90
CA SER A 297 -4.08 -7.01 -12.35
C SER A 297 -3.67 -8.37 -11.78
N VAL A 298 -4.05 -8.68 -10.54
CA VAL A 298 -3.85 -10.03 -9.97
C VAL A 298 -4.68 -11.07 -10.72
N ASN A 299 -5.86 -10.71 -11.22
CA ASN A 299 -6.67 -11.60 -12.05
C ASN A 299 -6.02 -11.93 -13.41
N ASN A 300 -5.07 -11.11 -13.88
CA ASN A 300 -4.28 -11.37 -15.09
C ASN A 300 -2.85 -11.86 -14.80
N LEU A 301 -2.65 -12.56 -13.68
CA LEU A 301 -1.31 -12.92 -13.20
C LEU A 301 -0.86 -14.35 -13.60
N ASP A 302 -1.67 -15.14 -14.30
CA ASP A 302 -1.28 -16.49 -14.74
C ASP A 302 -0.03 -16.44 -15.64
N GLY A 303 1.06 -17.04 -15.16
CA GLY A 303 2.38 -16.96 -15.83
C GLY A 303 3.03 -15.57 -15.79
N GLY A 304 2.50 -14.68 -14.97
CA GLY A 304 3.01 -13.32 -14.74
C GLY A 304 4.09 -13.24 -13.66
N GLY A 305 4.37 -12.03 -13.21
CA GLY A 305 5.39 -11.77 -12.20
C GLY A 305 4.99 -10.75 -11.14
N VAL A 306 5.43 -10.96 -9.92
CA VAL A 306 5.35 -10.01 -8.81
C VAL A 306 6.75 -9.71 -8.33
N LEU A 307 7.11 -8.43 -8.32
CA LEU A 307 8.37 -7.91 -7.79
C LEU A 307 8.04 -7.10 -6.52
N SER A 308 8.48 -7.56 -5.35
CA SER A 308 8.29 -6.86 -4.07
C SER A 308 9.62 -6.32 -3.57
N LEU A 309 9.82 -5.00 -3.67
CA LEU A 309 11.08 -4.33 -3.37
C LEU A 309 10.95 -3.47 -2.10
N GLY A 310 11.61 -3.89 -1.02
CA GLY A 310 11.63 -3.11 0.23
C GLY A 310 10.23 -2.81 0.82
N SER A 311 9.30 -3.73 0.67
CA SER A 311 7.92 -3.58 1.13
C SER A 311 7.47 -4.72 2.03
N ALA A 312 8.05 -4.78 3.23
CA ALA A 312 7.88 -5.88 4.16
C ALA A 312 6.46 -5.98 4.78
N ILE A 313 5.69 -4.90 4.77
CA ILE A 313 4.37 -4.83 5.43
C ILE A 313 3.24 -4.78 4.42
N MET A 314 3.21 -3.76 3.56
CA MET A 314 2.11 -3.53 2.62
C MET A 314 2.02 -4.64 1.57
N ALA A 315 3.10 -4.91 0.85
CA ALA A 315 3.08 -5.80 -0.32
C ALA A 315 2.55 -7.21 0.01
N PRO A 316 3.08 -7.95 1.01
CA PRO A 316 2.59 -9.29 1.29
C PRO A 316 1.14 -9.31 1.73
N GLN A 317 0.67 -8.28 2.47
CA GLN A 317 -0.70 -8.24 2.98
C GLN A 317 -1.72 -7.91 1.90
N VAL A 318 -1.42 -6.94 1.05
CA VAL A 318 -2.30 -6.53 -0.05
C VAL A 318 -2.39 -7.63 -1.10
N PHE A 319 -1.26 -8.23 -1.49
CA PHE A 319 -1.24 -9.32 -2.47
C PHE A 319 -2.02 -10.54 -1.97
N GLU A 320 -1.83 -10.97 -0.72
CA GLU A 320 -2.55 -12.10 -0.11
C GLU A 320 -4.07 -11.92 -0.19
N LYS A 321 -4.60 -10.73 0.19
CA LYS A 321 -6.04 -10.47 0.19
C LYS A 321 -6.60 -10.36 -1.24
N SER A 322 -5.89 -9.66 -2.12
CA SER A 322 -6.27 -9.56 -3.53
C SER A 322 -6.30 -10.93 -4.21
N LEU A 323 -5.28 -11.75 -4.00
CA LEU A 323 -5.22 -13.10 -4.57
C LEU A 323 -6.39 -13.98 -4.06
N SER A 324 -6.70 -13.88 -2.76
CA SER A 324 -7.86 -14.58 -2.18
C SER A 324 -9.17 -14.14 -2.81
N CYS A 325 -9.40 -12.82 -2.98
CA CYS A 325 -10.61 -12.30 -3.62
C CYS A 325 -10.70 -12.77 -5.09
N VAL A 326 -9.61 -12.68 -5.84
CA VAL A 326 -9.55 -13.09 -7.23
C VAL A 326 -9.83 -14.59 -7.38
N ASN A 327 -9.19 -15.41 -6.55
CA ASN A 327 -9.41 -16.86 -6.58
C ASN A 327 -10.84 -17.23 -6.22
N ASN A 328 -11.45 -16.51 -5.25
CA ASN A 328 -12.85 -16.71 -4.88
C ASN A 328 -13.77 -16.46 -6.08
N LEU A 329 -13.63 -15.33 -6.77
CA LEU A 329 -14.44 -15.01 -7.94
C LEU A 329 -14.20 -15.97 -9.10
N ARG A 330 -12.94 -16.34 -9.38
CA ARG A 330 -12.62 -17.31 -10.43
C ARG A 330 -13.30 -18.66 -10.17
N LEU A 331 -13.27 -19.16 -8.93
CA LEU A 331 -13.90 -20.44 -8.59
C LEU A 331 -15.42 -20.38 -8.75
N GLN A 332 -16.07 -19.25 -8.44
CA GLN A 332 -17.50 -19.05 -8.71
C GLN A 332 -17.81 -19.08 -10.21
N ASP A 333 -16.90 -18.57 -11.03
CA ASP A 333 -17.00 -18.59 -12.51
C ASP A 333 -16.57 -19.94 -13.13
N GLY A 334 -16.28 -20.98 -12.32
CA GLY A 334 -15.77 -22.28 -12.80
C GLY A 334 -14.35 -22.22 -13.36
N ARG A 335 -13.59 -21.16 -13.10
CA ARG A 335 -12.20 -20.97 -13.57
C ARG A 335 -11.19 -21.48 -12.54
N PRO A 336 -10.02 -21.92 -12.96
CA PRO A 336 -8.95 -22.29 -12.02
C PRO A 336 -8.43 -21.05 -11.26
N ILE A 337 -7.90 -21.28 -10.07
CA ILE A 337 -7.18 -20.24 -9.30
C ILE A 337 -5.97 -19.71 -10.07
N VAL A 338 -5.47 -18.54 -9.70
CA VAL A 338 -4.23 -17.97 -10.26
C VAL A 338 -3.05 -18.92 -9.99
N ARG A 339 -2.24 -19.18 -11.02
CA ARG A 339 -1.15 -20.15 -10.97
C ARG A 339 0.00 -19.80 -11.91
N ASN A 340 1.13 -20.49 -11.74
CA ASN A 340 2.32 -20.37 -12.59
C ASN A 340 2.92 -18.95 -12.64
N HIS A 341 2.66 -18.12 -11.64
CA HIS A 341 3.29 -16.81 -11.51
C HIS A 341 4.60 -16.92 -10.73
N SER A 342 5.49 -15.96 -10.93
CA SER A 342 6.74 -15.85 -10.21
C SER A 342 6.70 -14.71 -9.22
N ILE A 343 7.33 -14.87 -8.06
CA ILE A 343 7.39 -13.86 -7.01
C ILE A 343 8.85 -13.65 -6.63
N PHE A 344 9.36 -12.43 -6.82
CA PHE A 344 10.68 -12.01 -6.37
C PHE A 344 10.52 -11.02 -5.22
N VAL A 345 11.01 -11.41 -4.06
CA VAL A 345 11.00 -10.56 -2.87
C VAL A 345 12.43 -10.10 -2.62
N VAL A 346 12.68 -8.81 -2.73
CA VAL A 346 13.99 -8.19 -2.55
C VAL A 346 13.95 -7.26 -1.35
N ASP A 347 14.84 -7.49 -0.41
CA ASP A 347 15.00 -6.64 0.79
C ASP A 347 16.43 -6.74 1.30
N VAL A 348 16.86 -5.76 2.09
CA VAL A 348 18.16 -5.77 2.76
C VAL A 348 18.19 -6.66 4.02
N GLN A 349 17.01 -7.04 4.51
CA GLN A 349 16.88 -7.88 5.72
C GLN A 349 17.41 -9.30 5.47
N ASP A 350 17.86 -9.94 6.54
CA ASP A 350 18.25 -11.36 6.49
C ASP A 350 17.01 -12.24 6.22
N GLY A 351 17.12 -13.14 5.24
CA GLY A 351 16.09 -14.11 4.87
C GLY A 351 15.93 -15.29 5.86
N GLY A 352 16.62 -15.26 6.99
CA GLY A 352 16.53 -16.27 8.06
C GLY A 352 17.24 -17.59 7.72
N ASN A 353 18.22 -17.57 6.85
CA ASN A 353 18.98 -18.75 6.40
C ASN A 353 18.07 -19.93 5.96
N TRP A 354 17.01 -19.59 5.19
CA TRP A 354 16.04 -20.54 4.67
C TRP A 354 15.95 -20.42 3.15
N ASP A 355 15.90 -21.56 2.47
CA ASP A 355 15.63 -21.61 1.04
C ASP A 355 14.13 -21.43 0.76
N TRP A 356 13.70 -20.20 0.49
CA TRP A 356 12.31 -19.84 0.26
C TRP A 356 11.71 -20.43 -1.03
N THR A 357 12.53 -20.99 -1.93
CA THR A 357 12.03 -21.74 -3.09
C THR A 357 11.34 -23.05 -2.68
N LYS A 358 11.66 -23.56 -1.49
CA LYS A 358 11.02 -24.75 -0.89
C LYS A 358 9.68 -24.45 -0.21
N GLY A 359 9.23 -23.19 -0.24
CA GLY A 359 8.01 -22.76 0.41
C GLY A 359 8.19 -22.36 1.87
N GLU A 360 7.12 -22.49 2.66
CA GLU A 360 7.08 -22.05 4.06
C GLU A 360 8.01 -22.91 4.96
N PRO A 361 8.85 -22.28 5.80
CA PRO A 361 9.67 -23.02 6.78
C PRO A 361 8.80 -23.65 7.87
N PRO A 362 9.26 -24.72 8.52
CA PRO A 362 8.57 -25.30 9.66
C PRO A 362 8.54 -24.32 10.83
N LYS A 363 7.51 -24.43 11.70
CA LYS A 363 7.32 -23.52 12.86
C LYS A 363 8.51 -23.49 13.83
N THR A 364 9.34 -24.51 13.83
CA THR A 364 10.57 -24.61 14.64
C THR A 364 11.73 -23.81 14.08
N ASN A 365 11.66 -23.39 12.81
CA ASN A 365 12.68 -22.57 12.18
C ASN A 365 12.42 -21.08 12.44
N PRO A 366 13.39 -20.27 12.90
CA PRO A 366 13.22 -18.82 13.10
C PRO A 366 12.72 -18.06 11.87
N ALA A 367 13.08 -18.50 10.66
CA ALA A 367 12.58 -17.91 9.40
C ALA A 367 11.07 -17.93 9.28
N TYR A 368 10.37 -18.86 9.97
CA TYR A 368 8.90 -18.89 10.00
C TYR A 368 8.27 -17.56 10.46
N TYR A 369 8.97 -16.79 11.27
CA TYR A 369 8.49 -15.50 11.80
C TYR A 369 8.78 -14.30 10.89
N LEU A 370 9.52 -14.50 9.79
CA LEU A 370 9.74 -13.46 8.76
C LEU A 370 8.46 -13.32 7.89
N ARG A 371 7.55 -12.47 8.36
CA ARG A 371 6.19 -12.34 7.77
C ARG A 371 6.21 -11.98 6.28
N PHE A 372 7.11 -11.11 5.88
CA PHE A 372 7.21 -10.66 4.49
C PHE A 372 7.53 -11.80 3.51
N CYS A 373 8.45 -12.70 3.86
CA CYS A 373 8.76 -13.88 3.07
C CYS A 373 7.67 -14.96 3.20
N LYS A 374 7.27 -15.27 4.45
CA LYS A 374 6.29 -16.32 4.74
C LYS A 374 4.95 -16.08 4.04
N SER A 375 4.46 -14.84 4.01
CA SER A 375 3.20 -14.55 3.32
C SER A 375 3.31 -14.87 1.84
N PHE A 376 4.36 -14.41 1.17
CA PHE A 376 4.54 -14.69 -0.27
C PHE A 376 4.74 -16.17 -0.58
N SER A 377 5.45 -16.93 0.26
CA SER A 377 5.68 -18.37 0.05
C SER A 377 4.40 -19.23 0.09
N ARG A 378 3.29 -18.69 0.58
CA ARG A 378 1.98 -19.34 0.67
C ARG A 378 1.06 -19.07 -0.51
N MET A 379 1.46 -18.23 -1.46
CA MET A 379 0.56 -17.69 -2.48
C MET A 379 0.58 -18.43 -3.81
N GLY A 380 1.08 -19.68 -3.82
CA GLY A 380 0.98 -20.60 -4.97
C GLY A 380 1.86 -20.26 -6.18
N GLY A 381 2.69 -19.22 -6.08
CA GLY A 381 3.70 -18.88 -7.08
C GLY A 381 5.07 -19.47 -6.77
N GLU A 382 5.96 -19.45 -7.74
CA GLU A 382 7.36 -19.74 -7.53
C GLU A 382 8.03 -18.51 -6.88
N MET A 383 8.33 -18.61 -5.58
CA MET A 383 8.90 -17.51 -4.80
C MET A 383 10.42 -17.64 -4.68
N GLN A 384 11.11 -16.52 -4.91
CA GLN A 384 12.53 -16.36 -4.63
C GLN A 384 12.76 -15.14 -3.74
N TYR A 385 13.50 -15.32 -2.64
CA TYR A 385 13.96 -14.22 -1.80
C TYR A 385 15.38 -13.82 -2.19
N VAL A 386 15.63 -12.52 -2.26
CA VAL A 386 16.91 -11.93 -2.65
C VAL A 386 17.32 -10.91 -1.59
N GLN A 387 18.31 -11.24 -0.78
CA GLN A 387 18.89 -10.27 0.14
C GLN A 387 19.80 -9.32 -0.64
N CYS A 388 19.28 -8.14 -0.95
CA CYS A 388 19.99 -7.16 -1.77
C CYS A 388 19.43 -5.76 -1.54
N ASP A 389 20.25 -4.75 -1.79
CA ASP A 389 19.76 -3.38 -1.93
C ASP A 389 18.77 -3.28 -3.10
N ASN A 390 17.64 -2.63 -2.85
CA ASN A 390 16.52 -2.57 -3.78
C ASN A 390 16.86 -1.86 -5.10
N VAL A 391 17.64 -0.78 -5.01
CA VAL A 391 18.05 0.02 -6.18
C VAL A 391 19.07 -0.74 -7.00
N LYS A 392 20.04 -1.36 -6.33
CA LYS A 392 21.02 -2.23 -6.97
C LYS A 392 20.35 -3.36 -7.76
N PHE A 393 19.39 -4.05 -7.14
CA PHE A 393 18.64 -5.11 -7.82
C PHE A 393 17.89 -4.57 -9.04
N LEU A 394 17.12 -3.48 -8.85
CA LEU A 394 16.26 -2.95 -9.91
C LEU A 394 17.05 -2.37 -11.08
N HIS A 395 18.16 -1.71 -10.81
CA HIS A 395 19.04 -1.15 -11.85
C HIS A 395 19.70 -2.27 -12.69
N ASN A 396 20.19 -3.33 -12.04
CA ASN A 396 20.71 -4.51 -12.75
C ASN A 396 19.61 -5.23 -13.55
N LEU A 397 18.38 -5.28 -13.02
CA LEU A 397 17.23 -5.87 -13.73
C LEU A 397 16.90 -5.06 -14.99
N LEU A 398 16.84 -3.73 -14.91
CA LEU A 398 16.63 -2.87 -16.07
C LEU A 398 17.68 -3.14 -17.15
N HIS A 399 18.95 -3.12 -16.81
CA HIS A 399 20.03 -3.41 -17.77
C HIS A 399 19.91 -4.80 -18.41
N GLN A 400 19.54 -5.81 -17.62
CA GLN A 400 19.36 -7.18 -18.13
C GLN A 400 18.14 -7.31 -19.07
N LEU A 401 17.12 -6.48 -18.92
CA LEU A 401 15.93 -6.45 -19.76
C LEU A 401 16.16 -5.66 -21.06
N GLU A 402 17.19 -4.85 -21.14
CA GLU A 402 17.56 -4.04 -22.31
C GLU A 402 18.64 -4.69 -23.18
N LEU A 403 19.23 -5.82 -22.70
CA LEU A 403 20.14 -6.66 -23.47
C LEU A 403 19.39 -7.58 -24.44
#